data_f87a7a3e67e205ad102191b7c723780a
#
_entry.id   f87a7a3e67e205ad102191b7c723780a
#
_cell.length_a   1.000
_cell.length_b   1.000
_cell.length_c   1.000
_cell.angle_alpha   90.00
_cell.angle_beta   90.00
_cell.angle_gamma   90.00
#
_symmetry.space_group_name_H-M   'P 1'
#
loop_
_entity.id
_entity.type
_entity.pdbx_description
1 polymer ?
#
loop_
_entity_poly.entity_id
_entity_poly.type
_entity_poly.pdbx_seq_one_letter_code
_entity_poly.pdbx_strand_id
1 'polypeptide(L)'
;MKRMFLLTVLAVLAITGCQQAKPVKTIENLKAGIVGETTASAKYAAFAVRAQEEGNEAVAKLFLAASKAEGIHAANHRKVLEGLGEKMDEFVPSFDVKTTLENLQAAVEGETYEVDTMYPQFLLDAETEKVEKATQTFTWASDTEKIHLDFYKNAVASIVVSASDKTAPSALVLPAGYAVCPICGNTYDSAAMDDKCAFCQTEKEKFIMI
;
A
#
# COMPACT_ATOMS: atom_id res chain seq x y z
N MET A 1 33.85 -74.58 11.24
CA MET A 1 33.87 -73.21 10.66
C MET A 1 32.43 -72.68 10.64
N LYS A 2 32.04 -71.81 11.61
CA LYS A 2 30.72 -71.23 11.69
C LYS A 2 30.76 -69.84 10.97
N ARG A 3 30.03 -69.70 9.88
CA ARG A 3 29.87 -68.44 9.17
C ARG A 3 28.76 -67.62 9.87
N MET A 4 29.16 -66.53 10.46
CA MET A 4 28.28 -65.57 11.08
C MET A 4 27.79 -64.56 9.97
N PHE A 5 26.48 -64.58 9.62
CA PHE A 5 25.87 -63.65 8.72
C PHE A 5 25.52 -62.38 9.52
N LEU A 6 26.19 -61.30 9.17
CA LEU A 6 25.90 -59.98 9.73
C LEU A 6 24.77 -59.36 8.90
N LEU A 7 23.57 -59.31 9.46
CA LEU A 7 22.43 -58.55 8.89
C LEU A 7 22.58 -57.05 9.22
N THR A 8 22.96 -56.24 8.23
CA THR A 8 22.92 -54.82 8.32
C THR A 8 21.47 -54.32 8.06
N VAL A 9 20.78 -53.89 9.12
CA VAL A 9 19.49 -53.23 9.00
C VAL A 9 19.73 -51.78 8.58
N LEU A 10 19.37 -51.44 7.34
CA LEU A 10 19.39 -50.09 6.83
C LEU A 10 18.13 -49.38 7.33
N ALA A 11 18.25 -48.54 8.36
CA ALA A 11 17.16 -47.69 8.80
C ALA A 11 16.97 -46.54 7.80
N VAL A 12 15.93 -46.60 6.97
CA VAL A 12 15.48 -45.49 6.12
C VAL A 12 14.76 -44.52 7.01
N LEU A 13 15.42 -43.42 7.37
CA LEU A 13 14.77 -42.24 7.97
C LEU A 13 13.90 -41.59 6.90
N ALA A 14 12.61 -41.84 6.95
CA ALA A 14 11.61 -41.07 6.20
C ALA A 14 11.57 -39.67 6.79
N ILE A 15 12.22 -38.69 6.15
CA ILE A 15 12.06 -37.27 6.45
C ILE A 15 10.65 -36.88 5.92
N THR A 16 9.63 -37.00 6.74
CA THR A 16 8.34 -36.40 6.48
C THR A 16 8.53 -34.88 6.65
N GLY A 17 8.96 -34.19 5.59
CA GLY A 17 8.90 -32.76 5.55
C GLY A 17 7.43 -32.35 5.76
N CYS A 18 7.13 -31.64 6.83
CA CYS A 18 5.85 -30.94 6.97
C CYS A 18 5.73 -29.97 5.79
N GLN A 19 5.03 -30.36 4.76
CA GLN A 19 4.69 -29.48 3.66
C GLN A 19 3.68 -28.47 4.24
N GLN A 20 4.13 -27.24 4.44
CA GLN A 20 3.24 -26.18 4.92
C GLN A 20 2.06 -26.08 3.96
N ALA A 21 0.84 -26.05 4.51
CA ALA A 21 -0.36 -25.90 3.69
C ALA A 21 -0.28 -24.63 2.87
N LYS A 22 -0.82 -24.66 1.65
CA LYS A 22 -0.87 -23.46 0.78
C LYS A 22 -1.62 -22.33 1.49
N PRO A 23 -1.08 -21.11 1.57
CA PRO A 23 -1.70 -19.99 2.27
C PRO A 23 -2.80 -19.36 1.39
N VAL A 24 -3.95 -20.02 1.33
CA VAL A 24 -5.03 -19.68 0.38
C VAL A 24 -5.59 -18.29 0.61
N LYS A 25 -5.85 -17.93 1.86
CA LYS A 25 -6.41 -16.62 2.22
C LYS A 25 -5.44 -15.48 1.93
N THR A 26 -4.18 -15.66 2.28
CA THR A 26 -3.13 -14.68 1.97
C THR A 26 -2.99 -14.46 0.48
N ILE A 27 -3.06 -15.53 -0.32
CA ILE A 27 -3.00 -15.43 -1.80
C ILE A 27 -4.22 -14.67 -2.34
N GLU A 28 -5.44 -14.95 -1.85
CA GLU A 28 -6.64 -14.21 -2.21
C GLU A 28 -6.50 -12.73 -1.85
N ASN A 29 -6.04 -12.42 -0.65
CA ASN A 29 -5.84 -11.07 -0.16
C ASN A 29 -4.76 -10.30 -0.95
N LEU A 30 -3.62 -10.94 -1.28
CA LEU A 30 -2.60 -10.34 -2.15
C LEU A 30 -3.17 -9.97 -3.52
N LYS A 31 -3.98 -10.85 -4.11
CA LYS A 31 -4.64 -10.57 -5.40
C LYS A 31 -5.64 -9.41 -5.28
N ALA A 32 -6.44 -9.38 -4.23
CA ALA A 32 -7.38 -8.29 -3.96
C ALA A 32 -6.64 -6.96 -3.72
N GLY A 33 -5.56 -6.97 -2.91
CA GLY A 33 -4.71 -5.80 -2.69
C GLY A 33 -4.08 -5.29 -3.99
N ILE A 34 -3.53 -6.17 -4.84
CA ILE A 34 -2.97 -5.77 -6.14
C ILE A 34 -4.04 -5.07 -7.02
N VAL A 35 -5.28 -5.55 -7.02
CA VAL A 35 -6.38 -4.90 -7.76
C VAL A 35 -6.69 -3.53 -7.17
N GLY A 36 -6.87 -3.45 -5.86
CA GLY A 36 -7.16 -2.21 -5.14
C GLY A 36 -6.09 -1.16 -5.40
N GLU A 37 -4.85 -1.46 -5.07
CA GLU A 37 -3.71 -0.54 -5.17
C GLU A 37 -3.40 -0.11 -6.62
N THR A 38 -3.50 -1.04 -7.58
CA THR A 38 -3.32 -0.68 -9.00
C THR A 38 -4.43 0.26 -9.46
N THR A 39 -5.67 0.03 -9.00
CA THR A 39 -6.81 0.89 -9.32
C THR A 39 -6.67 2.25 -8.64
N ALA A 40 -6.28 2.30 -7.37
CA ALA A 40 -6.04 3.53 -6.62
C ALA A 40 -4.91 4.36 -7.26
N SER A 41 -3.80 3.73 -7.64
CA SER A 41 -2.69 4.39 -8.33
C SER A 41 -3.16 5.08 -9.62
N ALA A 42 -3.90 4.39 -10.49
CA ALA A 42 -4.42 4.95 -11.74
C ALA A 42 -5.48 6.04 -11.48
N LYS A 43 -6.37 5.81 -10.53
CA LYS A 43 -7.44 6.73 -10.11
C LYS A 43 -6.85 8.03 -9.58
N TYR A 44 -5.89 7.98 -8.67
CA TYR A 44 -5.28 9.18 -8.09
C TYR A 44 -4.41 9.94 -9.10
N ALA A 45 -3.77 9.27 -10.06
CA ALA A 45 -3.13 9.96 -11.18
C ALA A 45 -4.14 10.80 -12.00
N ALA A 46 -5.31 10.24 -12.29
CA ALA A 46 -6.37 10.97 -13.01
C ALA A 46 -7.00 12.09 -12.16
N PHE A 47 -7.15 11.88 -10.85
CA PHE A 47 -7.62 12.91 -9.91
C PHE A 47 -6.64 14.08 -9.80
N ALA A 48 -5.33 13.82 -9.87
CA ALA A 48 -4.31 14.86 -9.90
C ALA A 48 -4.46 15.77 -11.13
N VAL A 49 -4.70 15.19 -12.31
CA VAL A 49 -4.95 15.95 -13.53
C VAL A 49 -6.19 16.83 -13.37
N ARG A 50 -7.28 16.30 -12.84
CA ARG A 50 -8.50 17.07 -12.57
C ARG A 50 -8.25 18.19 -11.57
N ALA A 51 -7.50 17.96 -10.50
CA ALA A 51 -7.16 18.98 -9.53
C ALA A 51 -6.33 20.12 -10.15
N GLN A 52 -5.39 19.80 -11.05
CA GLN A 52 -4.65 20.81 -11.83
C GLN A 52 -5.58 21.64 -12.73
N GLU A 53 -6.47 21.00 -13.48
CA GLU A 53 -7.43 21.68 -14.37
C GLU A 53 -8.33 22.65 -13.58
N GLU A 54 -8.64 22.34 -12.33
CA GLU A 54 -9.43 23.17 -11.41
C GLU A 54 -8.59 24.19 -10.61
N GLY A 55 -7.26 24.25 -10.84
CA GLY A 55 -6.35 25.21 -10.19
C GLY A 55 -5.96 24.81 -8.75
N ASN A 56 -6.19 23.56 -8.34
CA ASN A 56 -5.88 23.05 -7.00
C ASN A 56 -4.50 22.33 -6.97
N GLU A 57 -3.43 23.08 -7.20
CA GLU A 57 -2.06 22.54 -7.34
C GLU A 57 -1.60 21.72 -6.11
N ALA A 58 -1.92 22.18 -4.89
CA ALA A 58 -1.54 21.46 -3.68
C ALA A 58 -2.23 20.09 -3.58
N VAL A 59 -3.51 20.01 -3.97
CA VAL A 59 -4.27 18.76 -4.01
C VAL A 59 -3.78 17.87 -5.15
N ALA A 60 -3.40 18.44 -6.28
CA ALA A 60 -2.81 17.69 -7.38
C ALA A 60 -1.53 16.97 -6.96
N LYS A 61 -0.64 17.66 -6.22
CA LYS A 61 0.58 17.04 -5.67
C LYS A 61 0.27 15.92 -4.68
N LEU A 62 -0.74 16.10 -3.80
CA LEU A 62 -1.17 15.06 -2.87
C LEU A 62 -1.62 13.80 -3.64
N PHE A 63 -2.48 13.95 -4.64
CA PHE A 63 -2.92 12.83 -5.44
C PHE A 63 -1.78 12.16 -6.22
N LEU A 64 -0.80 12.94 -6.71
CA LEU A 64 0.39 12.37 -7.37
C LEU A 64 1.24 11.56 -6.41
N ALA A 65 1.43 12.05 -5.18
CA ALA A 65 2.18 11.35 -4.15
C ALA A 65 1.50 10.03 -3.77
N ALA A 66 0.20 10.06 -3.50
CA ALA A 66 -0.57 8.86 -3.22
C ALA A 66 -0.56 7.90 -4.42
N SER A 67 -0.83 8.36 -5.64
CA SER A 67 -0.72 7.52 -6.84
C SER A 67 0.61 6.78 -6.92
N LYS A 68 1.70 7.43 -6.54
CA LYS A 68 3.03 6.82 -6.53
C LYS A 68 3.18 5.77 -5.44
N ALA A 69 2.65 6.05 -4.26
CA ALA A 69 2.66 5.12 -3.12
C ALA A 69 1.87 3.84 -3.44
N GLU A 70 0.64 3.97 -3.97
CA GLU A 70 -0.20 2.82 -4.33
C GLU A 70 0.45 1.93 -5.41
N GLY A 71 1.13 2.54 -6.39
CA GLY A 71 1.91 1.77 -7.36
C GLY A 71 3.04 0.95 -6.71
N ILE A 72 3.64 1.45 -5.64
CA ILE A 72 4.67 0.74 -4.87
C ILE A 72 4.02 -0.38 -4.03
N HIS A 73 2.88 -0.14 -3.39
CA HIS A 73 2.13 -1.15 -2.64
C HIS A 73 1.73 -2.30 -3.56
N ALA A 74 1.10 -2.01 -4.70
CA ALA A 74 0.74 -3.01 -5.70
C ALA A 74 1.95 -3.86 -6.15
N ALA A 75 3.09 -3.23 -6.41
CA ALA A 75 4.32 -3.92 -6.80
C ALA A 75 4.88 -4.82 -5.69
N ASN A 76 4.82 -4.37 -4.43
CA ASN A 76 5.25 -5.14 -3.28
C ASN A 76 4.35 -6.37 -3.06
N HIS A 77 3.01 -6.20 -3.14
CA HIS A 77 2.07 -7.31 -3.04
C HIS A 77 2.28 -8.33 -4.17
N ARG A 78 2.49 -7.87 -5.40
CA ARG A 78 2.78 -8.72 -6.56
C ARG A 78 4.06 -9.53 -6.36
N LYS A 79 5.12 -8.92 -5.85
CA LYS A 79 6.38 -9.60 -5.55
C LYS A 79 6.22 -10.72 -4.52
N VAL A 80 5.38 -10.52 -3.51
CA VAL A 80 5.07 -11.56 -2.52
C VAL A 80 4.25 -12.68 -3.15
N LEU A 81 3.22 -12.34 -3.94
CA LEU A 81 2.38 -13.30 -4.66
C LEU A 81 3.22 -14.21 -5.57
N GLU A 82 4.12 -13.62 -6.36
CA GLU A 82 5.06 -14.36 -7.23
C GLU A 82 6.01 -15.23 -6.42
N GLY A 83 6.47 -14.75 -5.27
CA GLY A 83 7.30 -15.54 -4.34
C GLY A 83 6.59 -16.75 -3.75
N LEU A 84 5.26 -16.77 -3.75
CA LEU A 84 4.41 -17.92 -3.39
C LEU A 84 4.12 -18.86 -4.57
N GLY A 85 4.69 -18.57 -5.75
CA GLY A 85 4.49 -19.36 -6.98
C GLY A 85 3.17 -19.04 -7.70
N GLU A 86 2.49 -17.97 -7.32
CA GLU A 86 1.22 -17.54 -7.93
C GLU A 86 1.44 -16.38 -8.90
N LYS A 87 0.49 -16.24 -9.81
CA LYS A 87 0.45 -15.13 -10.77
C LYS A 87 -0.94 -14.50 -10.77
N MET A 88 -0.98 -13.30 -11.27
CA MET A 88 -2.22 -12.57 -11.50
C MET A 88 -2.24 -12.08 -12.94
N ASP A 89 -3.39 -12.23 -13.59
CA ASP A 89 -3.61 -11.70 -14.92
C ASP A 89 -3.63 -10.16 -14.90
N GLU A 90 -3.25 -9.57 -16.01
CA GLU A 90 -3.39 -8.12 -16.19
C GLU A 90 -4.87 -7.74 -16.24
N PHE A 91 -5.19 -6.59 -15.67
CA PHE A 91 -6.53 -6.02 -15.71
C PHE A 91 -6.45 -4.51 -16.00
N VAL A 92 -7.53 -3.95 -16.48
CA VAL A 92 -7.64 -2.52 -16.75
C VAL A 92 -8.46 -1.89 -15.62
N PRO A 93 -7.87 -0.97 -14.83
CA PRO A 93 -8.59 -0.24 -13.80
C PRO A 93 -9.78 0.53 -14.38
N SER A 94 -10.90 0.57 -13.65
CA SER A 94 -12.09 1.32 -14.02
C SER A 94 -12.56 2.14 -12.84
N PHE A 95 -12.75 3.45 -13.04
CA PHE A 95 -13.15 4.42 -12.02
C PHE A 95 -13.72 5.68 -12.69
N ASP A 96 -14.46 6.47 -11.91
CA ASP A 96 -14.96 7.77 -12.34
C ASP A 96 -14.02 8.90 -11.89
N VAL A 97 -13.95 9.96 -12.70
CA VAL A 97 -13.28 11.21 -12.34
C VAL A 97 -14.32 12.33 -12.29
N LYS A 98 -14.44 12.97 -11.15
CA LYS A 98 -15.40 14.04 -10.88
C LYS A 98 -14.69 15.36 -10.56
N THR A 99 -15.32 16.25 -9.82
CA THR A 99 -14.67 17.46 -9.30
C THR A 99 -13.59 17.11 -8.26
N THR A 100 -12.65 18.02 -8.04
CA THR A 100 -11.58 17.82 -7.05
C THR A 100 -12.14 17.48 -5.66
N LEU A 101 -13.18 18.17 -5.22
CA LEU A 101 -13.79 17.89 -3.91
C LEU A 101 -14.44 16.51 -3.85
N GLU A 102 -15.20 16.12 -4.86
CA GLU A 102 -15.83 14.78 -4.92
C GLU A 102 -14.76 13.67 -5.01
N ASN A 103 -13.68 13.91 -5.74
CA ASN A 103 -12.55 12.99 -5.83
C ASN A 103 -11.83 12.83 -4.49
N LEU A 104 -11.64 13.91 -3.73
CA LEU A 104 -11.09 13.85 -2.36
C LEU A 104 -12.01 13.07 -1.42
N GLN A 105 -13.33 13.29 -1.51
CA GLN A 105 -14.31 12.55 -0.71
C GLN A 105 -14.26 11.06 -1.03
N ALA A 106 -14.19 10.70 -2.31
CA ALA A 106 -14.04 9.31 -2.73
C ALA A 106 -12.70 8.68 -2.28
N ALA A 107 -11.62 9.48 -2.20
CA ALA A 107 -10.35 9.04 -1.64
C ALA A 107 -10.47 8.79 -0.13
N VAL A 108 -11.08 9.71 0.63
CA VAL A 108 -11.35 9.51 2.08
C VAL A 108 -12.15 8.23 2.33
N GLU A 109 -13.18 7.96 1.53
CA GLU A 109 -13.98 6.72 1.65
C GLU A 109 -13.14 5.47 1.38
N GLY A 110 -12.30 5.50 0.33
CA GLY A 110 -11.41 4.40 -0.04
C GLY A 110 -10.41 4.08 1.06
N GLU A 111 -9.61 5.08 1.48
CA GLU A 111 -8.61 4.90 2.54
C GLU A 111 -9.25 4.47 3.87
N THR A 112 -10.46 4.99 4.20
CA THR A 112 -11.18 4.56 5.40
C THR A 112 -11.52 3.06 5.33
N TYR A 113 -12.00 2.58 4.19
CA TYR A 113 -12.27 1.15 4.00
C TYR A 113 -10.99 0.30 4.13
N GLU A 114 -9.89 0.75 3.56
CA GLU A 114 -8.61 0.04 3.62
C GLU A 114 -8.06 -0.03 5.04
N VAL A 115 -8.10 1.08 5.77
CA VAL A 115 -7.61 1.18 7.17
C VAL A 115 -8.49 0.40 8.13
N ASP A 116 -9.82 0.50 8.00
CA ASP A 116 -10.74 -0.01 9.02
C ASP A 116 -11.20 -1.46 8.74
N THR A 117 -11.12 -1.91 7.49
CA THR A 117 -11.71 -3.20 7.08
C THR A 117 -10.73 -4.09 6.33
N MET A 118 -10.17 -3.62 5.22
CA MET A 118 -9.43 -4.46 4.29
C MET A 118 -8.11 -4.94 4.89
N TYR A 119 -7.22 -4.03 5.24
CA TYR A 119 -5.90 -4.39 5.77
C TYR A 119 -5.92 -5.09 7.12
N PRO A 120 -6.80 -4.76 8.09
CA PRO A 120 -6.95 -5.55 9.31
C PRO A 120 -7.25 -7.03 9.04
N GLN A 121 -8.14 -7.32 8.08
CA GLN A 121 -8.44 -8.70 7.70
C GLN A 121 -7.25 -9.37 6.99
N PHE A 122 -6.58 -8.66 6.07
CA PHE A 122 -5.43 -9.19 5.33
C PHE A 122 -4.27 -9.55 6.26
N LEU A 123 -4.01 -8.72 7.26
CA LEU A 123 -2.99 -8.95 8.28
C LEU A 123 -3.32 -10.18 9.12
N LEU A 124 -4.56 -10.30 9.60
CA LEU A 124 -5.01 -11.45 10.38
C LEU A 124 -4.83 -12.77 9.62
N ASP A 125 -5.20 -12.81 8.34
CA ASP A 125 -5.08 -13.99 7.50
C ASP A 125 -3.59 -14.33 7.24
N ALA A 126 -2.76 -13.33 6.93
CA ALA A 126 -1.33 -13.52 6.67
C ALA A 126 -0.57 -14.01 7.91
N GLU A 127 -0.90 -13.50 9.09
CA GLU A 127 -0.35 -13.97 10.36
C GLU A 127 -0.80 -15.39 10.69
N THR A 128 -2.09 -15.70 10.48
CA THR A 128 -2.66 -17.04 10.71
C THR A 128 -1.98 -18.08 9.81
N GLU A 129 -1.77 -17.74 8.54
CA GLU A 129 -1.10 -18.60 7.56
C GLU A 129 0.43 -18.50 7.60
N LYS A 130 0.99 -17.66 8.49
CA LYS A 130 2.43 -17.46 8.74
C LYS A 130 3.21 -17.05 7.49
N VAL A 131 2.65 -16.11 6.73
CA VAL A 131 3.27 -15.53 5.54
C VAL A 131 3.90 -14.17 5.89
N GLU A 132 5.05 -14.18 6.56
CA GLU A 132 5.73 -12.99 7.08
C GLU A 132 5.92 -11.87 6.03
N LYS A 133 6.23 -12.24 4.78
CA LYS A 133 6.39 -11.25 3.70
C LYS A 133 5.08 -10.58 3.32
N ALA A 134 3.95 -11.27 3.43
CA ALA A 134 2.63 -10.68 3.22
C ALA A 134 2.28 -9.77 4.40
N THR A 135 2.47 -10.22 5.63
CA THR A 135 2.31 -9.38 6.82
C THR A 135 3.12 -8.08 6.69
N GLN A 136 4.38 -8.16 6.27
CA GLN A 136 5.22 -6.98 6.09
C GLN A 136 4.68 -5.99 5.06
N THR A 137 4.31 -6.46 3.86
CA THR A 137 3.82 -5.57 2.80
C THR A 137 2.44 -5.00 3.11
N PHE A 138 1.55 -5.76 3.75
CA PHE A 138 0.24 -5.28 4.22
C PHE A 138 0.39 -4.26 5.35
N THR A 139 1.36 -4.45 6.27
CA THR A 139 1.65 -3.45 7.31
C THR A 139 2.11 -2.13 6.71
N TRP A 140 3.04 -2.18 5.74
CA TRP A 140 3.54 -0.97 5.08
C TRP A 140 2.43 -0.18 4.39
N ALA A 141 1.57 -0.87 3.64
CA ALA A 141 0.43 -0.26 2.99
C ALA A 141 -0.54 0.30 4.04
N SER A 142 -1.06 -0.52 4.95
CA SER A 142 -1.99 -0.10 6.00
C SER A 142 -1.54 1.12 6.79
N ASP A 143 -0.26 1.22 7.12
CA ASP A 143 0.26 2.36 7.86
C ASP A 143 0.41 3.61 6.96
N THR A 144 0.66 3.43 5.67
CA THR A 144 0.65 4.53 4.68
C THR A 144 -0.76 5.06 4.44
N GLU A 145 -1.78 4.17 4.34
CA GLU A 145 -3.17 4.60 4.11
C GLU A 145 -3.73 5.43 5.26
N LYS A 146 -3.29 5.22 6.49
CA LYS A 146 -3.61 6.12 7.61
C LYS A 146 -3.08 7.53 7.38
N ILE A 147 -1.89 7.65 6.81
CA ILE A 147 -1.27 8.95 6.48
C ILE A 147 -2.00 9.61 5.30
N HIS A 148 -2.31 8.85 4.24
CA HIS A 148 -3.10 9.35 3.12
C HIS A 148 -4.48 9.82 3.57
N LEU A 149 -5.16 9.06 4.42
CA LEU A 149 -6.46 9.41 4.98
C LEU A 149 -6.43 10.76 5.71
N ASP A 150 -5.40 11.00 6.53
CA ASP A 150 -5.23 12.26 7.23
C ASP A 150 -4.94 13.41 6.26
N PHE A 151 -4.11 13.22 5.26
CA PHE A 151 -3.86 14.23 4.23
C PHE A 151 -5.13 14.54 3.42
N TYR A 152 -5.92 13.54 3.04
CA TYR A 152 -7.17 13.76 2.30
C TYR A 152 -8.24 14.47 3.14
N LYS A 153 -8.39 14.11 4.42
CA LYS A 153 -9.29 14.83 5.34
C LYS A 153 -8.91 16.30 5.47
N ASN A 154 -7.60 16.59 5.59
CA ASN A 154 -7.09 17.95 5.65
C ASN A 154 -7.32 18.71 4.33
N ALA A 155 -7.18 18.04 3.18
CA ALA A 155 -7.43 18.62 1.87
C ALA A 155 -8.93 18.96 1.68
N VAL A 156 -9.84 18.06 2.06
CA VAL A 156 -11.30 18.34 2.06
C VAL A 156 -11.62 19.55 2.93
N ALA A 157 -11.11 19.57 4.17
CA ALA A 157 -11.36 20.69 5.09
C ALA A 157 -10.81 22.02 4.54
N SER A 158 -9.63 22.03 3.92
CA SER A 158 -9.05 23.23 3.30
C SER A 158 -9.92 23.79 2.18
N ILE A 159 -10.45 22.94 1.29
CA ILE A 159 -11.34 23.39 0.20
C ILE A 159 -12.66 23.94 0.77
N VAL A 160 -13.28 23.26 1.73
CA VAL A 160 -14.57 23.68 2.31
C VAL A 160 -14.44 25.00 3.05
N VAL A 161 -13.37 25.20 3.83
CA VAL A 161 -13.10 26.46 4.53
C VAL A 161 -12.87 27.60 3.53
N SER A 162 -12.04 27.39 2.50
CA SER A 162 -11.75 28.40 1.48
C SER A 162 -12.99 28.79 0.67
N ALA A 163 -13.94 27.89 0.49
CA ALA A 163 -15.22 28.17 -0.17
C ALA A 163 -16.19 28.97 0.69
N SER A 164 -16.16 28.80 2.03
CA SER A 164 -17.07 29.46 2.97
C SER A 164 -16.60 30.84 3.41
N ASP A 165 -15.28 31.05 3.52
CA ASP A 165 -14.68 32.33 3.91
C ASP A 165 -13.36 32.58 3.15
N LYS A 166 -13.44 33.44 2.13
CA LYS A 166 -12.26 33.83 1.32
C LYS A 166 -11.24 34.68 2.08
N THR A 167 -11.58 35.18 3.28
CA THR A 167 -10.70 36.01 4.11
C THR A 167 -10.11 35.25 5.29
N ALA A 168 -10.62 34.04 5.59
CA ALA A 168 -10.05 33.22 6.63
C ALA A 168 -8.65 32.79 6.22
N PRO A 169 -7.62 32.99 7.07
CA PRO A 169 -6.35 32.32 6.84
C PRO A 169 -6.65 30.83 6.80
N SER A 170 -6.25 30.15 5.71
CA SER A 170 -6.39 28.70 5.62
C SER A 170 -5.70 28.09 6.85
N ALA A 171 -6.48 27.71 7.85
CA ALA A 171 -5.95 27.13 9.09
C ALA A 171 -5.30 25.75 8.84
N LEU A 172 -5.56 25.18 7.65
CA LEU A 172 -5.03 23.91 7.17
C LEU A 172 -4.23 24.17 5.89
N VAL A 173 -2.93 24.40 6.07
CA VAL A 173 -1.99 24.51 4.94
C VAL A 173 -1.59 23.09 4.55
N LEU A 174 -1.92 22.68 3.33
CA LEU A 174 -1.41 21.42 2.79
C LEU A 174 0.11 21.50 2.60
N PRO A 175 0.84 20.40 2.69
CA PRO A 175 2.26 20.34 2.35
C PRO A 175 2.55 21.00 0.99
N ALA A 176 3.65 21.75 0.92
CA ALA A 176 4.10 22.37 -0.33
C ALA A 176 4.61 21.34 -1.34
N GLY A 177 4.99 20.16 -0.86
CA GLY A 177 5.43 19.01 -1.63
C GLY A 177 5.43 17.75 -0.76
N TYR A 178 5.54 16.62 -1.40
CA TYR A 178 5.55 15.31 -0.75
C TYR A 178 6.80 14.53 -1.10
N ALA A 179 7.14 13.56 -0.26
CA ALA A 179 8.22 12.62 -0.49
C ALA A 179 7.69 11.19 -0.28
N VAL A 180 7.94 10.31 -1.23
CA VAL A 180 7.47 8.91 -1.20
C VAL A 180 8.66 7.97 -1.10
N CYS A 181 8.66 7.08 -0.11
CA CYS A 181 9.67 6.05 0.02
C CYS A 181 9.57 5.04 -1.12
N PRO A 182 10.63 4.83 -1.94
CA PRO A 182 10.55 3.94 -3.11
C PRO A 182 10.46 2.45 -2.76
N ILE A 183 10.64 2.09 -1.48
CA ILE A 183 10.64 0.69 -1.04
C ILE A 183 9.29 0.29 -0.44
N CYS A 184 8.75 1.08 0.49
CA CYS A 184 7.53 0.72 1.20
C CYS A 184 6.30 1.56 0.82
N GLY A 185 6.47 2.64 0.06
CA GLY A 185 5.38 3.55 -0.33
C GLY A 185 5.08 4.66 0.68
N ASN A 186 5.65 4.60 1.91
CA ASN A 186 5.33 5.61 2.93
C ASN A 186 5.48 7.03 2.40
N THR A 187 4.47 7.87 2.66
CA THR A 187 4.34 9.24 2.13
C THR A 187 4.54 10.26 3.26
N TYR A 188 5.32 11.29 2.98
CA TYR A 188 5.70 12.33 3.94
C TYR A 188 5.39 13.72 3.39
N ASP A 189 5.14 14.68 4.30
CA ASP A 189 5.41 16.08 3.99
C ASP A 189 6.92 16.24 3.75
N SER A 190 7.30 16.73 2.57
CA SER A 190 8.71 16.86 2.19
C SER A 190 9.50 17.79 3.10
N ALA A 191 8.85 18.71 3.81
CA ALA A 191 9.48 19.63 4.76
C ALA A 191 9.67 19.03 6.16
N ALA A 192 9.00 17.91 6.48
CA ALA A 192 8.96 17.33 7.83
C ALA A 192 9.46 15.88 7.89
N MET A 193 10.10 15.37 6.84
CA MET A 193 10.63 14.01 6.83
C MET A 193 11.96 13.88 7.56
N ASP A 194 12.14 12.75 8.26
CA ASP A 194 13.41 12.37 8.89
C ASP A 194 14.46 11.92 7.86
N ASP A 195 15.69 11.68 8.33
CA ASP A 195 16.79 11.18 7.48
C ASP A 195 16.57 9.76 6.96
N LYS A 196 15.65 9.01 7.57
CA LYS A 196 15.30 7.64 7.20
C LYS A 196 13.79 7.42 7.23
N CYS A 197 13.35 6.54 6.35
CA CYS A 197 11.98 6.07 6.38
C CYS A 197 11.63 5.41 7.72
N ALA A 198 10.56 5.86 8.37
CA ALA A 198 10.11 5.32 9.65
C ALA A 198 9.77 3.83 9.58
N PHE A 199 9.31 3.33 8.41
CA PHE A 199 8.86 1.95 8.25
C PHE A 199 9.97 0.99 7.83
N CYS A 200 10.77 1.34 6.82
CA CYS A 200 11.72 0.42 6.21
C CYS A 200 13.19 0.88 6.30
N GLN A 201 13.47 1.98 6.99
CA GLN A 201 14.81 2.54 7.22
C GLN A 201 15.57 2.94 5.93
N THR A 202 14.88 3.13 4.82
CA THR A 202 15.47 3.66 3.58
C THR A 202 15.93 5.09 3.80
N GLU A 203 17.15 5.42 3.34
CA GLU A 203 17.73 6.77 3.43
C GLU A 203 16.90 7.76 2.58
N LYS A 204 16.69 8.99 3.09
CA LYS A 204 15.84 10.01 2.46
C LYS A 204 16.30 10.46 1.07
N GLU A 205 17.59 10.38 0.80
CA GLU A 205 18.17 10.73 -0.51
C GLU A 205 17.62 9.85 -1.65
N LYS A 206 17.01 8.71 -1.30
CA LYS A 206 16.37 7.80 -2.26
C LYS A 206 14.89 8.12 -2.49
N PHE A 207 14.31 9.01 -1.70
CA PHE A 207 12.89 9.29 -1.76
C PHE A 207 12.51 9.97 -3.08
N ILE A 208 11.32 9.67 -3.55
CA ILE A 208 10.74 10.27 -4.76
C ILE A 208 10.07 11.56 -4.32
N MET A 209 10.58 12.68 -4.81
CA MET A 209 10.02 14.01 -4.50
C MET A 209 8.91 14.37 -5.48
N ILE A 210 7.80 14.91 -4.97
CA ILE A 210 6.60 15.33 -5.69
C ILE A 210 6.32 16.83 -5.46
#